data_01cdbae56eb0b547c0160102c9508964
#
_entry.id   01cdbae56eb0b547c0160102c9508964
#
_cell.length_a   1.000
_cell.length_b   1.000
_cell.length_c   1.000
_cell.angle_alpha   90.00
_cell.angle_beta   90.00
_cell.angle_gamma   90.00
#
_symmetry.space_group_name_H-M   'P 1'
#
loop_
_entity.id
_entity.type
_entity.pdbx_description
1 polymer ?
#
loop_
_entity_poly.entity_id
_entity_poly.type
_entity_poly.pdbx_seq_one_letter_code
_entity_poly.pdbx_strand_id
1 'polypeptide(L)'
;ALRAQNDAVVFATGATWPRDLKIPGREADGVHFAMEFLSSTTKSLLDTQLAEGTYLNARGKNVIVIGGGDTGNDCIGTAVRHGAKSVVNFELLPQPPQARAENNPWPQWPRIFRTDYGHSEVKAQWGNDPREYCISTTEFEKDESGKLIALKTVRVDWELDASGKWQMHKIPGSEERFPCDLCFLALGFLGPENAAIESLQLSRDARSNILADTNRGARP
;
A
#
# COMPACT_ATOMS: atom_id res chain seq x y z
N ALA A 1 -22.95 -15.40 20.37
CA ALA A 1 -23.38 -16.75 19.99
C ALA A 1 -22.19 -17.72 19.93
N LEU A 2 -21.17 -17.53 19.06
CA LEU A 2 -20.04 -18.48 18.93
C LEU A 2 -19.29 -18.76 20.24
N ARG A 3 -19.02 -17.72 21.05
CA ARG A 3 -18.30 -17.85 22.33
C ARG A 3 -19.06 -18.71 23.36
N ALA A 4 -20.37 -18.79 23.28
CA ALA A 4 -21.19 -19.60 24.18
C ALA A 4 -21.34 -21.06 23.72
N GLN A 5 -20.93 -21.36 22.49
CA GLN A 5 -21.09 -22.67 21.86
C GLN A 5 -19.76 -23.41 21.65
N ASN A 6 -18.64 -22.76 21.96
CA ASN A 6 -17.31 -23.31 21.73
C ASN A 6 -16.39 -23.05 22.93
N ASP A 7 -15.48 -23.99 23.20
CA ASP A 7 -14.49 -23.89 24.26
C ASP A 7 -13.44 -22.81 23.96
N ALA A 8 -13.13 -22.55 22.67
CA ALA A 8 -12.25 -21.49 22.23
C ALA A 8 -12.69 -20.96 20.87
N VAL A 9 -12.41 -19.65 20.63
CA VAL A 9 -12.68 -18.98 19.37
C VAL A 9 -11.39 -18.28 18.91
N VAL A 10 -10.93 -18.58 17.70
CA VAL A 10 -9.76 -17.96 17.08
C VAL A 10 -10.22 -16.91 16.07
N PHE A 11 -9.75 -15.67 16.24
CA PHE A 11 -9.97 -14.60 15.28
C PHE A 11 -8.79 -14.53 14.31
N ALA A 12 -9.04 -14.82 13.04
CA ALA A 12 -8.07 -14.74 11.94
C ALA A 12 -8.62 -13.85 10.81
N THR A 13 -9.19 -12.70 11.17
CA THR A 13 -9.94 -11.80 10.27
C THR A 13 -9.06 -10.75 9.58
N GLY A 14 -7.75 -10.71 9.88
CA GLY A 14 -6.83 -9.74 9.32
C GLY A 14 -7.05 -8.31 9.82
N ALA A 15 -6.54 -7.35 9.07
CA ALA A 15 -6.66 -5.92 9.32
C ALA A 15 -7.17 -5.23 8.04
N THR A 16 -8.22 -4.43 8.17
CA THR A 16 -8.86 -3.74 7.04
C THR A 16 -8.81 -2.22 7.15
N TRP A 17 -8.34 -1.69 8.29
CA TRP A 17 -8.22 -0.25 8.48
C TRP A 17 -6.97 0.30 7.78
N PRO A 18 -7.10 0.97 6.60
CA PRO A 18 -5.96 1.35 5.79
C PRO A 18 -5.18 2.52 6.41
N ARG A 19 -3.87 2.54 6.18
CA ARG A 19 -3.06 3.75 6.38
C ARG A 19 -3.38 4.76 5.29
N ASP A 20 -3.52 6.01 5.68
CA ASP A 20 -3.79 7.12 4.77
C ASP A 20 -2.59 8.07 4.64
N LEU A 21 -2.52 8.78 3.51
CA LEU A 21 -1.52 9.79 3.23
C LEU A 21 -2.18 11.17 3.28
N LYS A 22 -2.15 11.80 4.46
CA LYS A 22 -2.79 13.09 4.73
C LYS A 22 -1.94 14.27 4.24
N ILE A 23 -1.94 14.50 2.94
CA ILE A 23 -1.24 15.61 2.26
C ILE A 23 -2.24 16.43 1.44
N PRO A 24 -1.89 17.65 0.98
CA PRO A 24 -2.75 18.47 0.13
C PRO A 24 -3.27 17.69 -1.08
N GLY A 25 -4.55 17.88 -1.40
CA GLY A 25 -5.23 17.25 -2.53
C GLY A 25 -5.64 15.78 -2.30
N ARG A 26 -5.57 15.25 -1.05
CA ARG A 26 -5.97 13.87 -0.73
C ARG A 26 -7.40 13.53 -1.17
N GLU A 27 -8.26 14.52 -1.20
CA GLU A 27 -9.67 14.41 -1.59
C GLU A 27 -9.89 14.42 -3.12
N ALA A 28 -8.85 14.51 -3.94
CA ALA A 28 -8.97 14.53 -5.39
C ALA A 28 -9.65 13.27 -5.92
N ASP A 29 -10.58 13.46 -6.87
CA ASP A 29 -11.19 12.34 -7.59
C ASP A 29 -10.13 11.61 -8.43
N GLY A 30 -9.85 10.37 -8.06
CA GLY A 30 -8.78 9.56 -8.60
C GLY A 30 -7.78 9.06 -7.54
N VAL A 31 -7.90 9.50 -6.26
CA VAL A 31 -7.07 8.99 -5.16
C VAL A 31 -7.87 8.01 -4.31
N HIS A 32 -7.54 6.73 -4.40
CA HIS A 32 -8.27 5.62 -3.76
C HIS A 32 -7.37 4.76 -2.88
N PHE A 33 -7.97 4.07 -1.91
CA PHE A 33 -7.27 2.99 -1.24
C PHE A 33 -7.14 1.76 -2.16
N ALA A 34 -6.01 1.07 -2.07
CA ALA A 34 -5.73 -0.11 -2.90
C ALA A 34 -6.86 -1.15 -2.85
N MET A 35 -7.42 -1.40 -1.65
CA MET A 35 -8.48 -2.39 -1.49
C MET A 35 -9.81 -2.00 -2.15
N GLU A 36 -10.10 -0.71 -2.32
CA GLU A 36 -11.29 -0.26 -3.09
C GLU A 36 -11.15 -0.68 -4.55
N PHE A 37 -9.97 -0.48 -5.13
CA PHE A 37 -9.66 -0.89 -6.51
C PHE A 37 -9.73 -2.41 -6.68
N LEU A 38 -9.02 -3.15 -5.85
CA LEU A 38 -8.94 -4.60 -5.95
C LEU A 38 -10.30 -5.28 -5.69
N SER A 39 -11.02 -4.85 -4.64
CA SER A 39 -12.31 -5.44 -4.27
C SER A 39 -13.39 -5.15 -5.31
N SER A 40 -13.48 -3.89 -5.80
CA SER A 40 -14.47 -3.54 -6.83
C SER A 40 -14.20 -4.28 -8.14
N THR A 41 -12.93 -4.39 -8.55
CA THR A 41 -12.54 -5.16 -9.74
C THR A 41 -12.87 -6.64 -9.59
N THR A 42 -12.49 -7.26 -8.47
CA THR A 42 -12.73 -8.68 -8.23
C THR A 42 -14.24 -8.98 -8.19
N LYS A 43 -15.01 -8.13 -7.49
CA LYS A 43 -16.46 -8.26 -7.43
C LYS A 43 -17.08 -8.18 -8.82
N SER A 44 -16.77 -7.15 -9.61
CA SER A 44 -17.31 -6.98 -10.96
C SER A 44 -16.87 -8.12 -11.89
N LEU A 45 -15.64 -8.64 -11.75
CA LEU A 45 -15.17 -9.79 -12.52
C LEU A 45 -16.00 -11.05 -12.22
N LEU A 46 -16.26 -11.35 -10.95
CA LEU A 46 -17.00 -12.54 -10.53
C LEU A 46 -18.48 -12.44 -10.86
N ASP A 47 -19.08 -11.28 -10.68
CA ASP A 47 -20.53 -11.10 -10.87
C ASP A 47 -20.92 -10.96 -12.35
N THR A 48 -20.10 -10.27 -13.18
CA THR A 48 -20.49 -9.85 -14.53
C THR A 48 -19.38 -9.95 -15.57
N GLN A 49 -18.23 -10.50 -15.23
CA GLN A 49 -17.03 -10.51 -16.08
C GLN A 49 -16.62 -9.08 -16.55
N LEU A 50 -16.75 -8.11 -15.65
CA LEU A 50 -16.49 -6.68 -15.87
C LEU A 50 -17.48 -5.98 -16.82
N ALA A 51 -18.61 -6.60 -17.16
CA ALA A 51 -19.57 -6.04 -18.12
C ALA A 51 -20.35 -4.82 -17.58
N GLU A 52 -20.59 -4.74 -16.26
CA GLU A 52 -21.38 -3.65 -15.66
C GLU A 52 -20.64 -2.30 -15.56
N GLY A 53 -19.29 -2.30 -15.65
CA GLY A 53 -18.48 -1.09 -15.59
C GLY A 53 -18.53 -0.32 -14.25
N THR A 54 -19.01 -0.93 -13.18
CA THR A 54 -19.19 -0.31 -11.85
C THR A 54 -17.93 -0.33 -10.98
N TYR A 55 -16.81 -0.75 -11.51
CA TYR A 55 -15.51 -0.83 -10.83
C TYR A 55 -14.58 0.34 -11.20
N LEU A 56 -13.58 0.59 -10.38
CA LEU A 56 -12.53 1.55 -10.68
C LEU A 56 -11.72 1.07 -11.89
N ASN A 57 -11.91 1.71 -13.05
CA ASN A 57 -11.32 1.28 -14.29
C ASN A 57 -10.02 2.06 -14.60
N ALA A 58 -8.91 1.34 -14.75
CA ALA A 58 -7.59 1.91 -15.06
C ALA A 58 -7.30 2.02 -16.57
N ARG A 59 -8.22 1.60 -17.46
CA ARG A 59 -8.01 1.61 -18.91
C ARG A 59 -7.65 3.00 -19.44
N GLY A 60 -6.53 3.09 -20.15
CA GLY A 60 -6.04 4.31 -20.78
C GLY A 60 -5.56 5.40 -19.81
N LYS A 61 -5.43 5.10 -18.52
CA LYS A 61 -5.04 6.04 -17.47
C LYS A 61 -3.57 5.90 -17.09
N ASN A 62 -2.96 6.99 -16.65
CA ASN A 62 -1.68 6.99 -15.97
C ASN A 62 -1.93 6.61 -14.51
N VAL A 63 -1.39 5.48 -14.07
CA VAL A 63 -1.61 4.90 -12.74
C VAL A 63 -0.35 5.04 -11.90
N ILE A 64 -0.50 5.52 -10.67
CA ILE A 64 0.57 5.50 -9.68
C ILE A 64 0.11 4.68 -8.47
N VAL A 65 0.95 3.75 -8.03
CA VAL A 65 0.75 2.98 -6.79
C VAL A 65 1.74 3.45 -5.76
N ILE A 66 1.27 3.90 -4.59
CA ILE A 66 2.14 4.31 -3.48
C ILE A 66 2.21 3.18 -2.47
N GLY A 67 3.41 2.60 -2.31
CA GLY A 67 3.71 1.46 -1.45
C GLY A 67 3.95 0.17 -2.22
N GLY A 68 4.86 -0.65 -1.69
CA GLY A 68 5.48 -1.75 -2.41
C GLY A 68 5.27 -3.14 -1.83
N GLY A 69 4.28 -3.39 -1.04
CA GLY A 69 3.95 -4.75 -0.58
C GLY A 69 3.14 -5.54 -1.61
N ASP A 70 2.71 -6.75 -1.22
CA ASP A 70 1.90 -7.64 -2.07
C ASP A 70 0.64 -6.93 -2.61
N THR A 71 -0.04 -6.15 -1.76
CA THR A 71 -1.21 -5.35 -2.18
C THR A 71 -0.86 -4.32 -3.27
N GLY A 72 0.32 -3.68 -3.18
CA GLY A 72 0.80 -2.76 -4.21
C GLY A 72 1.06 -3.49 -5.52
N ASN A 73 1.71 -4.65 -5.45
CA ASN A 73 1.96 -5.50 -6.63
C ASN A 73 0.64 -5.98 -7.28
N ASP A 74 -0.38 -6.33 -6.48
CA ASP A 74 -1.70 -6.69 -7.00
C ASP A 74 -2.38 -5.52 -7.73
N CYS A 75 -2.24 -4.29 -7.22
CA CYS A 75 -2.72 -3.09 -7.91
C CYS A 75 -2.00 -2.88 -9.24
N ILE A 76 -0.67 -3.05 -9.28
CA ILE A 76 0.15 -2.94 -10.48
C ILE A 76 -0.34 -3.92 -11.55
N GLY A 77 -0.40 -5.23 -11.24
CA GLY A 77 -0.85 -6.25 -12.18
C GLY A 77 -2.29 -6.05 -12.64
N THR A 78 -3.19 -5.67 -11.73
CA THR A 78 -4.58 -5.36 -12.09
C THR A 78 -4.68 -4.17 -13.02
N ALA A 79 -3.93 -3.09 -12.79
CA ALA A 79 -3.92 -1.92 -13.68
C ALA A 79 -3.39 -2.26 -15.08
N VAL A 80 -2.34 -3.09 -15.18
CA VAL A 80 -1.84 -3.59 -16.47
C VAL A 80 -2.93 -4.35 -17.22
N ARG A 81 -3.62 -5.28 -16.56
CA ARG A 81 -4.70 -6.10 -17.15
C ARG A 81 -5.91 -5.28 -17.54
N HIS A 82 -6.19 -4.16 -16.88
CA HIS A 82 -7.21 -3.20 -17.31
C HIS A 82 -6.80 -2.44 -18.58
N GLY A 83 -5.54 -2.46 -19.00
CA GLY A 83 -5.02 -1.69 -20.12
C GLY A 83 -4.69 -0.25 -19.74
N ALA A 84 -4.06 -0.03 -18.59
CA ALA A 84 -3.53 1.26 -18.20
C ALA A 84 -2.57 1.82 -19.28
N LYS A 85 -2.48 3.15 -19.38
CA LYS A 85 -1.54 3.82 -20.29
C LYS A 85 -0.09 3.74 -19.77
N SER A 86 0.06 3.85 -18.44
CA SER A 86 1.32 3.68 -17.73
C SER A 86 1.07 3.25 -16.31
N VAL A 87 2.04 2.57 -15.69
CA VAL A 87 2.01 2.20 -14.27
C VAL A 87 3.36 2.50 -13.66
N VAL A 88 3.38 3.28 -12.57
CA VAL A 88 4.56 3.60 -11.77
C VAL A 88 4.28 3.24 -10.32
N ASN A 89 5.29 2.71 -9.63
CA ASN A 89 5.17 2.37 -8.20
C ASN A 89 6.16 3.19 -7.37
N PHE A 90 5.68 3.91 -6.38
CA PHE A 90 6.50 4.73 -5.48
C PHE A 90 6.82 3.99 -4.19
N GLU A 91 8.12 3.88 -3.93
CA GLU A 91 8.70 3.30 -2.73
C GLU A 91 9.41 4.37 -1.91
N LEU A 92 8.99 4.53 -0.66
CA LEU A 92 9.59 5.50 0.26
C LEU A 92 11.02 5.10 0.69
N LEU A 93 11.27 3.81 0.80
CA LEU A 93 12.54 3.24 1.24
C LEU A 93 13.50 3.04 0.07
N PRO A 94 14.82 2.92 0.34
CA PRO A 94 15.80 2.53 -0.67
C PRO A 94 15.51 1.15 -1.26
N GLN A 95 15.98 0.93 -2.49
CA GLN A 95 15.92 -0.39 -3.12
C GLN A 95 16.60 -1.43 -2.22
N PRO A 96 15.93 -2.55 -1.92
CA PRO A 96 16.54 -3.63 -1.16
C PRO A 96 17.78 -4.22 -1.87
N PRO A 97 18.75 -4.73 -1.13
CA PRO A 97 19.94 -5.35 -1.71
C PRO A 97 19.60 -6.63 -2.47
N GLN A 98 20.44 -7.04 -3.43
CA GLN A 98 20.24 -8.27 -4.21
C GLN A 98 20.42 -9.54 -3.37
N ALA A 99 21.22 -9.47 -2.30
CA ALA A 99 21.48 -10.58 -1.40
C ALA A 99 21.19 -10.17 0.04
N ARG A 100 20.99 -11.15 0.90
CA ARG A 100 20.72 -10.95 2.32
C ARG A 100 21.91 -10.23 2.99
N ALA A 101 21.63 -9.11 3.66
CA ALA A 101 22.63 -8.36 4.40
C ALA A 101 22.95 -9.04 5.76
N GLU A 102 24.12 -8.74 6.34
CA GLU A 102 24.56 -9.29 7.63
C GLU A 102 23.61 -8.98 8.78
N ASN A 103 22.98 -7.79 8.76
CA ASN A 103 21.99 -7.37 9.75
C ASN A 103 20.59 -7.97 9.53
N ASN A 104 20.45 -8.89 8.58
CA ASN A 104 19.23 -9.64 8.31
C ASN A 104 19.49 -11.15 8.23
N PRO A 105 20.00 -11.78 9.33
CA PRO A 105 20.34 -13.19 9.34
C PRO A 105 19.10 -14.10 9.34
N TRP A 106 19.28 -15.35 8.91
CA TRP A 106 18.27 -16.39 9.13
C TRP A 106 18.04 -16.57 10.64
N PRO A 107 16.79 -16.79 11.14
CA PRO A 107 15.55 -17.10 10.42
C PRO A 107 14.69 -15.88 10.06
N GLN A 108 15.18 -14.66 10.13
CA GLN A 108 14.41 -13.48 9.76
C GLN A 108 13.97 -13.55 8.30
N TRP A 109 12.83 -12.92 8.01
CA TRP A 109 12.37 -12.75 6.63
C TRP A 109 13.43 -12.03 5.79
N PRO A 110 13.81 -12.54 4.61
CA PRO A 110 14.86 -11.92 3.81
C PRO A 110 14.41 -10.59 3.20
N ARG A 111 15.10 -9.51 3.56
CA ARG A 111 14.91 -8.17 2.99
C ARG A 111 15.81 -8.04 1.77
N ILE A 112 15.39 -8.62 0.67
CA ILE A 112 16.13 -8.61 -0.60
C ILE A 112 15.24 -8.08 -1.72
N PHE A 113 15.88 -7.59 -2.78
CA PHE A 113 15.18 -7.20 -3.99
C PHE A 113 14.47 -8.42 -4.59
N ARG A 114 13.18 -8.26 -4.87
CA ARG A 114 12.34 -9.28 -5.49
C ARG A 114 11.53 -8.65 -6.61
N THR A 115 11.39 -9.38 -7.70
CA THR A 115 10.47 -9.04 -8.78
C THR A 115 9.28 -9.97 -8.69
N ASP A 116 8.11 -9.41 -8.48
CA ASP A 116 6.87 -10.15 -8.43
C ASP A 116 6.12 -10.04 -9.78
N TYR A 117 5.00 -10.74 -9.92
CA TYR A 117 4.28 -10.86 -11.19
C TYR A 117 3.86 -9.51 -11.79
N GLY A 118 3.33 -8.57 -10.99
CA GLY A 118 2.92 -7.26 -11.47
C GLY A 118 4.09 -6.43 -12.00
N HIS A 119 5.26 -6.47 -11.33
CA HIS A 119 6.48 -5.83 -11.83
C HIS A 119 6.93 -6.45 -13.17
N SER A 120 6.85 -7.78 -13.28
CA SER A 120 7.19 -8.50 -14.50
C SER A 120 6.23 -8.17 -15.65
N GLU A 121 4.94 -8.04 -15.39
CA GLU A 121 3.93 -7.64 -16.38
C GLU A 121 4.17 -6.21 -16.89
N VAL A 122 4.49 -5.25 -16.00
CA VAL A 122 4.87 -3.89 -16.40
C VAL A 122 6.10 -3.90 -17.27
N LYS A 123 7.15 -4.63 -16.85
CA LYS A 123 8.38 -4.75 -17.62
C LYS A 123 8.17 -5.39 -19.01
N ALA A 124 7.30 -6.39 -19.10
CA ALA A 124 6.94 -7.00 -20.36
C ALA A 124 6.18 -6.03 -21.29
N GLN A 125 5.31 -5.17 -20.71
CA GLN A 125 4.48 -4.23 -21.47
C GLN A 125 5.25 -3.00 -21.94
N TRP A 126 6.13 -2.42 -21.09
CA TRP A 126 6.79 -1.12 -21.36
C TRP A 126 8.32 -1.16 -21.30
N GLY A 127 8.93 -2.31 -21.02
CA GLY A 127 10.38 -2.51 -21.03
C GLY A 127 11.13 -2.15 -19.75
N ASN A 128 10.49 -1.43 -18.80
CA ASN A 128 11.11 -0.94 -17.57
C ASN A 128 10.44 -1.48 -16.32
N ASP A 129 11.20 -1.58 -15.22
CA ASP A 129 10.65 -1.84 -13.88
C ASP A 129 9.82 -0.62 -13.45
N PRO A 130 8.61 -0.79 -12.89
CA PRO A 130 7.75 0.35 -12.51
C PRO A 130 8.21 1.09 -11.26
N ARG A 131 9.17 0.58 -10.51
CA ARG A 131 9.48 1.07 -9.15
C ARG A 131 10.42 2.26 -9.16
N GLU A 132 10.02 3.31 -8.45
CA GLU A 132 10.80 4.48 -8.10
C GLU A 132 11.05 4.45 -6.59
N TYR A 133 12.31 4.40 -6.19
CA TYR A 133 12.73 4.31 -4.78
C TYR A 133 13.12 5.66 -4.21
N CYS A 134 13.12 5.77 -2.87
CA CYS A 134 13.48 6.99 -2.16
C CYS A 134 12.66 8.20 -2.64
N ILE A 135 11.37 8.02 -2.84
CA ILE A 135 10.46 9.06 -3.32
C ILE A 135 9.29 9.26 -2.36
N SER A 136 8.98 10.51 -2.04
CA SER A 136 7.89 10.90 -1.17
C SER A 136 6.93 11.80 -1.92
N THR A 137 5.64 11.46 -1.90
CA THR A 137 4.58 12.32 -2.45
C THR A 137 4.30 13.46 -1.50
N THR A 138 4.23 14.68 -2.02
CA THR A 138 4.02 15.91 -1.24
C THR A 138 2.65 16.53 -1.49
N GLU A 139 2.04 16.26 -2.63
CA GLU A 139 0.74 16.81 -3.01
C GLU A 139 0.10 15.95 -4.10
N PHE A 140 -1.22 15.81 -4.04
CA PHE A 140 -2.06 15.34 -5.14
C PHE A 140 -2.60 16.58 -5.88
N GLU A 141 -2.08 16.82 -7.07
CA GLU A 141 -2.50 17.95 -7.89
C GLU A 141 -3.80 17.63 -8.60
N LYS A 142 -4.79 18.51 -8.46
CA LYS A 142 -6.10 18.36 -9.08
C LYS A 142 -6.41 19.54 -9.99
N ASP A 143 -7.26 19.30 -10.99
CA ASP A 143 -7.81 20.36 -11.84
C ASP A 143 -8.94 21.13 -11.15
N GLU A 144 -9.52 22.10 -11.86
CA GLU A 144 -10.62 22.93 -11.38
C GLU A 144 -11.90 22.13 -11.08
N SER A 145 -12.06 20.96 -11.70
CA SER A 145 -13.17 20.04 -11.44
C SER A 145 -12.95 19.12 -10.22
N GLY A 146 -11.77 19.16 -9.60
CA GLY A 146 -11.37 18.30 -8.48
C GLY A 146 -10.75 16.97 -8.90
N LYS A 147 -10.48 16.76 -10.18
CA LYS A 147 -9.92 15.53 -10.72
C LYS A 147 -8.41 15.47 -10.55
N LEU A 148 -7.88 14.33 -10.16
CA LEU A 148 -6.44 14.10 -10.09
C LEU A 148 -5.79 14.22 -11.47
N ILE A 149 -4.73 15.01 -11.58
CA ILE A 149 -3.97 15.22 -12.82
C ILE A 149 -2.48 14.91 -12.68
N ALA A 150 -1.93 14.99 -11.46
CA ALA A 150 -0.54 14.65 -11.20
C ALA A 150 -0.27 14.43 -9.70
N LEU A 151 0.87 13.80 -9.39
CA LEU A 151 1.48 13.80 -8.08
C LEU A 151 2.73 14.68 -8.09
N LYS A 152 2.86 15.56 -7.09
CA LYS A 152 4.12 16.25 -6.80
C LYS A 152 4.89 15.43 -5.78
N THR A 153 6.18 15.28 -6.02
CA THR A 153 7.06 14.42 -5.22
C THR A 153 8.36 15.13 -4.87
N VAL A 154 9.12 14.54 -3.96
CA VAL A 154 10.48 14.93 -3.64
C VAL A 154 11.27 13.65 -3.39
N ARG A 155 12.54 13.61 -3.78
CA ARG A 155 13.43 12.52 -3.40
C ARG A 155 13.79 12.65 -1.93
N VAL A 156 14.02 11.52 -1.30
CA VAL A 156 14.36 11.44 0.11
C VAL A 156 15.64 10.64 0.31
N ASP A 157 16.33 10.95 1.37
CA ASP A 157 17.47 10.18 1.86
C ASP A 157 17.22 9.70 3.28
N TRP A 158 17.95 8.68 3.71
CA TRP A 158 17.78 8.02 4.98
C TRP A 158 19.11 7.92 5.71
N GLU A 159 19.18 8.52 6.88
CA GLU A 159 20.35 8.53 7.74
C GLU A 159 20.03 7.96 9.12
N LEU A 160 21.02 7.32 9.74
CA LEU A 160 20.91 6.90 11.14
C LEU A 160 21.31 8.08 12.05
N ASP A 161 20.42 8.44 12.97
CA ASP A 161 20.75 9.41 14.00
C ASP A 161 21.68 8.81 15.08
N ALA A 162 22.15 9.65 15.99
CA ALA A 162 23.05 9.25 17.07
C ALA A 162 22.47 8.16 18.01
N SER A 163 21.15 7.96 18.00
CA SER A 163 20.46 6.88 18.74
C SER A 163 20.31 5.58 17.93
N GLY A 164 20.78 5.55 16.68
CA GLY A 164 20.61 4.42 15.77
C GLY A 164 19.21 4.31 15.15
N LYS A 165 18.41 5.38 15.17
CA LYS A 165 17.10 5.45 14.56
C LYS A 165 17.18 6.07 13.17
N TRP A 166 16.52 5.45 12.19
CA TRP A 166 16.41 5.98 10.83
C TRP A 166 15.62 7.28 10.80
N GLN A 167 16.20 8.31 10.18
CA GLN A 167 15.60 9.61 9.91
C GLN A 167 15.51 9.83 8.41
N MET A 168 14.37 10.34 7.96
CA MET A 168 14.12 10.67 6.56
C MET A 168 14.39 12.16 6.32
N HIS A 169 15.18 12.47 5.32
CA HIS A 169 15.48 13.85 4.89
C HIS A 169 15.01 14.05 3.46
N LYS A 170 14.31 15.16 3.20
CA LYS A 170 13.96 15.57 1.85
C LYS A 170 15.17 16.19 1.17
N ILE A 171 15.42 15.81 -0.09
CA ILE A 171 16.52 16.36 -0.89
C ILE A 171 16.01 17.63 -1.59
N PRO A 172 16.49 18.84 -1.21
CA PRO A 172 16.06 20.08 -1.84
C PRO A 172 16.40 20.13 -3.33
N GLY A 173 15.52 20.67 -4.16
CA GLY A 173 15.72 20.78 -5.61
C GLY A 173 15.50 19.47 -6.38
N SER A 174 14.95 18.44 -5.72
CA SER A 174 14.59 17.16 -6.33
C SER A 174 13.09 17.00 -6.56
N GLU A 175 12.36 18.10 -6.54
CA GLU A 175 10.92 18.12 -6.78
C GLU A 175 10.61 17.68 -8.20
N GLU A 176 9.73 16.70 -8.32
CA GLU A 176 9.28 16.15 -9.61
C GLU A 176 7.75 16.12 -9.68
N ARG A 177 7.23 16.19 -10.90
CA ARG A 177 5.79 16.10 -11.18
C ARG A 177 5.52 14.90 -12.08
N PHE A 178 4.74 13.95 -11.58
CA PHE A 178 4.34 12.74 -12.31
C PHE A 178 2.88 12.85 -12.75
N PRO A 179 2.57 12.82 -14.07
CA PRO A 179 1.19 12.74 -14.54
C PRO A 179 0.48 11.52 -13.94
N CYS A 180 -0.73 11.73 -13.42
CA CYS A 180 -1.48 10.66 -12.75
C CYS A 180 -2.98 10.92 -12.87
N ASP A 181 -3.72 9.93 -13.38
CA ASP A 181 -5.18 9.94 -13.47
C ASP A 181 -5.82 9.10 -12.37
N LEU A 182 -5.07 8.09 -11.85
CA LEU A 182 -5.46 7.23 -10.74
C LEU A 182 -4.27 6.96 -9.83
N CYS A 183 -4.45 7.18 -8.54
CA CYS A 183 -3.47 6.85 -7.51
C CYS A 183 -4.05 5.85 -6.53
N PHE A 184 -3.33 4.74 -6.28
CA PHE A 184 -3.71 3.73 -5.30
C PHE A 184 -2.79 3.75 -4.09
N LEU A 185 -3.37 3.95 -2.91
CA LEU A 185 -2.65 3.95 -1.64
C LEU A 185 -2.56 2.51 -1.11
N ALA A 186 -1.39 1.89 -1.25
CA ALA A 186 -1.05 0.55 -0.78
C ALA A 186 -0.10 0.58 0.42
N LEU A 187 -0.40 1.43 1.41
CA LEU A 187 0.47 1.77 2.55
C LEU A 187 0.36 0.77 3.71
N GLY A 188 -0.38 -0.33 3.55
CA GLY A 188 -0.68 -1.29 4.60
C GLY A 188 -1.79 -0.80 5.55
N PHE A 189 -1.93 -1.48 6.68
CA PHE A 189 -3.05 -1.30 7.60
C PHE A 189 -2.57 -0.88 8.99
N LEU A 190 -3.47 -0.22 9.73
CA LEU A 190 -3.22 0.24 11.10
C LEU A 190 -3.45 -0.86 12.14
N GLY A 191 -4.31 -1.82 11.85
CA GLY A 191 -4.66 -2.88 12.76
C GLY A 191 -6.05 -3.47 12.48
N PRO A 192 -6.53 -4.35 13.38
CA PRO A 192 -7.86 -4.94 13.27
C PRO A 192 -8.96 -3.92 13.50
N GLU A 193 -10.15 -4.21 12.98
CA GLU A 193 -11.33 -3.35 13.15
C GLU A 193 -11.74 -3.18 14.60
N ASN A 194 -12.17 -1.96 14.94
CA ASN A 194 -12.54 -1.59 16.30
C ASN A 194 -13.69 -2.43 16.85
N ALA A 195 -14.74 -2.65 16.07
CA ALA A 195 -15.95 -3.31 16.53
C ALA A 195 -15.72 -4.70 17.13
N ALA A 196 -14.82 -5.49 16.55
CA ALA A 196 -14.49 -6.82 17.08
C ALA A 196 -13.74 -6.73 18.42
N ILE A 197 -12.80 -5.78 18.54
CA ILE A 197 -11.97 -5.61 19.74
C ILE A 197 -12.79 -5.04 20.90
N GLU A 198 -13.59 -4.01 20.65
CA GLU A 198 -14.45 -3.36 21.63
C GLU A 198 -15.52 -4.31 22.18
N SER A 199 -16.16 -5.09 21.30
CA SER A 199 -17.16 -6.08 21.71
C SER A 199 -16.60 -7.17 22.62
N LEU A 200 -15.30 -7.44 22.54
CA LEU A 200 -14.58 -8.41 23.35
C LEU A 200 -13.82 -7.78 24.53
N GLN A 201 -13.86 -6.44 24.68
CA GLN A 201 -13.16 -5.67 25.71
C GLN A 201 -11.65 -5.97 25.75
N LEU A 202 -11.01 -6.11 24.57
CA LEU A 202 -9.58 -6.40 24.47
C LEU A 202 -8.76 -5.10 24.49
N SER A 203 -7.68 -5.10 25.23
CA SER A 203 -6.71 -3.99 25.27
C SER A 203 -5.84 -3.96 24.01
N ARG A 204 -5.33 -2.77 23.66
CA ARG A 204 -4.41 -2.56 22.53
C ARG A 204 -3.04 -2.11 22.99
N ASP A 205 -2.03 -2.47 22.22
CA ASP A 205 -0.68 -1.90 22.34
C ASP A 205 -0.60 -0.50 21.68
N ALA A 206 0.56 0.14 21.79
CA ALA A 206 0.82 1.45 21.19
C ALA A 206 0.79 1.45 19.64
N ARG A 207 0.77 0.28 19.00
CA ARG A 207 0.67 0.09 17.56
C ARG A 207 -0.74 -0.30 17.11
N SER A 208 -1.72 -0.21 17.99
CA SER A 208 -3.11 -0.60 17.77
C SER A 208 -3.35 -2.11 17.54
N ASN A 209 -2.37 -2.97 17.82
CA ASN A 209 -2.58 -4.41 17.84
C ASN A 209 -3.24 -4.84 19.16
N ILE A 210 -3.85 -6.01 19.17
CA ILE A 210 -4.36 -6.60 20.43
C ILE A 210 -3.16 -6.85 21.35
N LEU A 211 -3.25 -6.30 22.56
CA LEU A 211 -2.22 -6.48 23.59
C LEU A 211 -2.18 -7.95 24.02
N ALA A 212 -1.05 -8.61 23.78
CA ALA A 212 -0.84 -10.00 24.18
C ALA A 212 0.51 -10.18 24.87
N ASP A 213 0.53 -11.01 25.91
CA ASP A 213 1.76 -11.57 26.46
C ASP A 213 2.01 -12.90 25.73
N THR A 214 3.12 -13.02 25.02
CA THR A 214 3.48 -14.23 24.26
C THR A 214 3.55 -15.50 25.13
N ASN A 215 3.73 -15.34 26.46
CA ASN A 215 3.78 -16.43 27.41
C ASN A 215 2.44 -16.69 28.11
N ARG A 216 1.46 -15.77 28.05
CA ARG A 216 0.21 -15.82 28.81
C ARG A 216 -1.04 -15.56 27.98
N GLY A 217 -0.90 -15.34 26.67
CA GLY A 217 -2.02 -15.00 25.78
C GLY A 217 -2.49 -13.56 25.88
N ALA A 218 -3.54 -13.22 25.11
CA ALA A 218 -4.16 -11.89 25.18
C ALA A 218 -4.89 -11.70 26.50
N ARG A 219 -4.72 -10.51 27.08
CA ARG A 219 -5.45 -10.11 28.30
C ARG A 219 -6.61 -9.19 27.93
N PRO A 220 -7.75 -9.32 28.62
CA PRO A 220 -8.84 -8.33 28.55
C PRO A 220 -8.41 -6.98 29.08
#